data_b0b8b77034c0648b9c3ceb5912cad2ae
#
_entry.id   b0b8b77034c0648b9c3ceb5912cad2ae
#
_cell.length_a   1.000
_cell.length_b   1.000
_cell.length_c   1.000
_cell.angle_alpha   90.00
_cell.angle_beta   90.00
_cell.angle_gamma   90.00
#
_symmetry.space_group_name_H-M   'P 1'
#
loop_
_entity.id
_entity.type
_entity.pdbx_description
1 polymer ?
#
loop_
_entity_poly.entity_id
_entity_poly.type
_entity_poly.pdbx_seq_one_letter_code
_entity_poly.pdbx_strand_id
1 'polypeptide(L)'
;RDHEINRIENLLGKAGTGRGQVVVLSGEPGTGKLRLVHEALLLAAAQEFAIHVAAASPVEAHTPFFPTQGILLGRLGLGPDTVTDDSALRSYIEQAGTRLPVDTIALLAVLHPERAGGEWLAVDPEIRRSRSVAALMDLLVEHDRPTLIVFEDLHWADESTLRLVEAIVMSIARRPCMLVATYRPEFNGRWVPRSYQTDLRVDALSDVDS
;
A
#
# COMPACT_ATOMS: atom_id res chain seq x y z
N ARG A 1 -22.43 -6.12 10.13
CA ARG A 1 -21.35 -5.60 9.26
C ARG A 1 -21.81 -4.57 8.23
N ASP A 2 -23.09 -4.44 8.02
CA ASP A 2 -23.63 -3.50 7.01
C ASP A 2 -23.29 -2.04 7.32
N HIS A 3 -23.20 -1.69 8.60
CA HIS A 3 -22.81 -0.34 9.02
C HIS A 3 -21.36 -0.01 8.64
N GLU A 4 -20.43 -0.94 8.86
CA GLU A 4 -19.01 -0.76 8.49
C GLU A 4 -18.85 -0.71 6.97
N ILE A 5 -19.57 -1.56 6.22
CA ILE A 5 -19.56 -1.58 4.75
C ILE A 5 -20.08 -0.25 4.19
N ASN A 6 -21.25 0.23 4.65
CA ASN A 6 -21.82 1.50 4.26
C ASN A 6 -20.86 2.67 4.57
N ARG A 7 -20.13 2.59 5.68
CA ARG A 7 -19.14 3.61 6.05
C ARG A 7 -17.96 3.61 5.09
N ILE A 8 -17.45 2.43 4.72
CA ILE A 8 -16.38 2.26 3.73
C ILE A 8 -16.81 2.81 2.37
N GLU A 9 -18.03 2.49 1.91
CA GLU A 9 -18.60 3.01 0.66
C GLU A 9 -18.64 4.53 0.63
N ASN A 10 -19.14 5.16 1.70
CA ASN A 10 -19.16 6.62 1.82
C ASN A 10 -17.76 7.24 1.78
N LEU A 11 -16.76 6.58 2.38
CA LEU A 11 -15.37 7.05 2.38
C LEU A 11 -14.72 6.87 0.99
N LEU A 12 -15.02 5.79 0.27
CA LEU A 12 -14.64 5.61 -1.13
C LEU A 12 -15.21 6.73 -2.01
N GLY A 13 -16.49 7.04 -1.86
CA GLY A 13 -17.11 8.15 -2.59
C GLY A 13 -16.42 9.49 -2.33
N LYS A 14 -16.01 9.78 -1.09
CA LYS A 14 -15.22 10.98 -0.77
C LYS A 14 -13.85 10.94 -1.42
N ALA A 15 -13.16 9.81 -1.33
CA ALA A 15 -11.84 9.63 -1.94
C ALA A 15 -11.90 9.83 -3.46
N GLY A 16 -12.90 9.28 -4.15
CA GLY A 16 -13.12 9.45 -5.59
C GLY A 16 -13.28 10.91 -6.00
N THR A 17 -13.75 11.79 -5.11
CA THR A 17 -13.86 13.23 -5.36
C THR A 17 -12.62 14.05 -4.97
N GLY A 18 -11.48 13.39 -4.73
CA GLY A 18 -10.21 14.07 -4.40
C GLY A 18 -10.07 14.43 -2.91
N ARG A 19 -10.92 13.89 -2.03
CA ARG A 19 -10.83 14.02 -0.58
C ARG A 19 -10.27 12.74 0.02
N GLY A 20 -8.96 12.58 -0.03
CA GLY A 20 -8.29 11.35 0.40
C GLY A 20 -8.71 10.87 1.79
N GLN A 21 -8.83 9.57 1.95
CA GLN A 21 -9.31 8.93 3.17
C GLN A 21 -8.35 7.84 3.64
N VAL A 22 -8.24 7.68 4.94
CA VAL A 22 -7.55 6.57 5.59
C VAL A 22 -8.56 5.77 6.40
N VAL A 23 -8.60 4.46 6.19
CA VAL A 23 -9.41 3.53 6.99
C VAL A 23 -8.49 2.54 7.67
N VAL A 24 -8.59 2.45 8.97
CA VAL A 24 -7.87 1.48 9.78
C VAL A 24 -8.84 0.45 10.31
N LEU A 25 -8.58 -0.81 10.00
CA LEU A 25 -9.32 -1.94 10.50
C LEU A 25 -8.49 -2.67 11.56
N SER A 26 -8.82 -2.47 12.83
CA SER A 26 -8.15 -3.15 13.94
C SER A 26 -9.04 -4.23 14.55
N GLY A 27 -8.47 -5.37 14.94
CA GLY A 27 -9.22 -6.47 15.57
C GLY A 27 -8.41 -7.76 15.62
N GLU A 28 -8.88 -8.69 16.44
CA GLU A 28 -8.27 -10.00 16.62
C GLU A 28 -8.31 -10.85 15.33
N PRO A 29 -7.48 -11.88 15.20
CA PRO A 29 -7.59 -12.85 14.11
C PRO A 29 -9.02 -13.44 14.04
N GLY A 30 -9.54 -13.60 12.82
CA GLY A 30 -10.87 -14.20 12.61
C GLY A 30 -12.07 -13.27 12.83
N THR A 31 -11.88 -12.01 13.23
CA THR A 31 -13.00 -11.07 13.47
C THR A 31 -13.69 -10.56 12.20
N GLY A 32 -13.19 -10.90 11.01
CA GLY A 32 -13.80 -10.50 9.73
C GLY A 32 -13.21 -9.25 9.09
N LYS A 33 -12.00 -8.82 9.49
CA LYS A 33 -11.27 -7.72 8.81
C LYS A 33 -11.11 -7.97 7.32
N LEU A 34 -10.70 -9.20 6.95
CA LEU A 34 -10.52 -9.58 5.54
C LEU A 34 -11.83 -9.48 4.74
N ARG A 35 -12.98 -9.79 5.36
CA ARG A 35 -14.28 -9.60 4.70
C ARG A 35 -14.53 -8.12 4.38
N LEU A 36 -14.26 -7.22 5.33
CA LEU A 36 -14.40 -5.77 5.09
C LEU A 36 -13.43 -5.26 4.02
N VAL A 37 -12.20 -5.77 3.99
CA VAL A 37 -11.25 -5.50 2.90
C VAL A 37 -11.82 -5.97 1.57
N HIS A 38 -12.33 -7.20 1.49
CA HIS A 38 -12.93 -7.74 0.27
C HIS A 38 -14.10 -6.88 -0.24
N GLU A 39 -15.01 -6.47 0.65
CA GLU A 39 -16.10 -5.56 0.29
C GLU A 39 -15.57 -4.20 -0.22
N ALA A 40 -14.54 -3.64 0.43
CA ALA A 40 -13.89 -2.42 -0.05
C ALA A 40 -13.31 -2.58 -1.46
N LEU A 41 -12.70 -3.72 -1.76
CA LEU A 41 -12.16 -4.04 -3.09
C LEU A 41 -13.26 -4.12 -4.15
N LEU A 42 -14.39 -4.79 -3.83
CA LEU A 42 -15.53 -4.89 -4.75
C LEU A 42 -16.16 -3.50 -5.04
N LEU A 43 -16.35 -2.70 -3.99
CA LEU A 43 -16.89 -1.34 -4.12
C LEU A 43 -15.95 -0.42 -4.91
N ALA A 44 -14.64 -0.54 -4.70
CA ALA A 44 -13.64 0.23 -5.43
C ALA A 44 -13.57 -0.18 -6.90
N ALA A 45 -13.64 -1.48 -7.20
CA ALA A 45 -13.68 -1.99 -8.57
C ALA A 45 -14.93 -1.50 -9.33
N ALA A 46 -16.11 -1.49 -8.68
CA ALA A 46 -17.34 -0.98 -9.24
C ALA A 46 -17.30 0.55 -9.52
N GLN A 47 -16.43 1.29 -8.83
CA GLN A 47 -16.20 2.72 -9.02
C GLN A 47 -14.94 3.02 -9.85
N GLU A 48 -14.38 2.03 -10.54
CA GLU A 48 -13.22 2.15 -11.45
C GLU A 48 -11.93 2.66 -10.77
N PHE A 49 -11.76 2.41 -9.47
CA PHE A 49 -10.49 2.71 -8.79
C PHE A 49 -9.34 1.83 -9.31
N ALA A 50 -8.14 2.40 -9.39
CA ALA A 50 -6.93 1.59 -9.40
C ALA A 50 -6.78 0.90 -8.04
N ILE A 51 -6.50 -0.39 -8.02
CA ILE A 51 -6.45 -1.17 -6.79
C ILE A 51 -5.05 -1.75 -6.61
N HIS A 52 -4.46 -1.48 -5.45
CA HIS A 52 -3.16 -2.01 -5.03
C HIS A 52 -3.29 -2.70 -3.68
N VAL A 53 -2.93 -3.96 -3.60
CA VAL A 53 -2.99 -4.76 -2.36
C VAL A 53 -1.60 -5.27 -2.01
N ALA A 54 -1.18 -5.01 -0.79
CA ALA A 54 0.05 -5.49 -0.20
C ALA A 54 -0.26 -6.20 1.12
N ALA A 55 0.23 -7.40 1.31
CA ALA A 55 0.10 -8.15 2.55
C ALA A 55 1.47 -8.35 3.20
N ALA A 56 1.58 -7.99 4.49
CA ALA A 56 2.78 -8.27 5.26
C ALA A 56 2.70 -9.67 5.88
N SER A 57 3.83 -10.33 6.03
CA SER A 57 3.91 -11.64 6.65
C SER A 57 5.08 -11.72 7.63
N PRO A 58 4.99 -12.59 8.66
CA PRO A 58 6.07 -12.76 9.62
C PRO A 58 7.35 -13.34 9.00
N VAL A 59 7.25 -14.03 7.86
CA VAL A 59 8.41 -14.66 7.18
C VAL A 59 9.31 -13.60 6.56
N GLU A 60 8.73 -12.57 5.98
CA GLU A 60 9.43 -11.49 5.27
C GLU A 60 9.54 -10.18 6.07
N ALA A 61 9.22 -10.20 7.38
CA ALA A 61 9.21 -9.02 8.25
C ALA A 61 10.54 -8.24 8.31
N HIS A 62 11.63 -8.85 7.85
CA HIS A 62 12.97 -8.23 7.80
C HIS A 62 13.40 -7.79 6.40
N THR A 63 12.59 -8.07 5.38
CA THR A 63 12.91 -7.70 3.99
C THR A 63 12.30 -6.32 3.68
N PRO A 64 13.14 -5.28 3.42
CA PRO A 64 12.65 -3.94 3.19
C PRO A 64 11.66 -3.88 2.01
N PHE A 65 10.52 -3.25 2.21
CA PHE A 65 9.46 -3.06 1.23
C PHE A 65 8.85 -4.36 0.65
N PHE A 66 9.09 -5.52 1.24
CA PHE A 66 8.62 -6.80 0.69
C PHE A 66 7.12 -6.79 0.32
N PRO A 67 6.19 -6.30 1.17
CA PRO A 67 4.77 -6.28 0.82
C PRO A 67 4.46 -5.50 -0.47
N THR A 68 5.28 -4.53 -0.84
CA THR A 68 5.06 -3.69 -2.03
C THR A 68 5.63 -4.27 -3.31
N GLN A 69 6.49 -5.29 -3.24
CA GLN A 69 7.11 -5.89 -4.42
C GLN A 69 6.08 -6.47 -5.37
N GLY A 70 5.05 -7.15 -4.85
CA GLY A 70 3.95 -7.68 -5.66
C GLY A 70 3.19 -6.60 -6.44
N ILE A 71 2.95 -5.45 -5.81
CA ILE A 71 2.32 -4.30 -6.48
C ILE A 71 3.22 -3.78 -7.59
N LEU A 72 4.52 -3.61 -7.30
CA LEU A 72 5.48 -3.12 -8.27
C LEU A 72 5.58 -4.05 -9.49
N LEU A 73 5.70 -5.37 -9.26
CA LEU A 73 5.71 -6.35 -10.34
C LEU A 73 4.42 -6.30 -11.18
N GLY A 74 3.25 -6.24 -10.54
CA GLY A 74 1.97 -6.12 -11.24
C GLY A 74 1.89 -4.85 -12.09
N ARG A 75 2.40 -3.71 -11.59
CA ARG A 75 2.45 -2.44 -12.34
C ARG A 75 3.39 -2.51 -13.55
N LEU A 76 4.45 -3.30 -13.46
CA LEU A 76 5.38 -3.56 -14.55
C LEU A 76 4.89 -4.63 -15.54
N GLY A 77 3.72 -5.25 -15.28
CA GLY A 77 3.21 -6.37 -16.07
C GLY A 77 4.02 -7.66 -15.91
N LEU A 78 4.76 -7.80 -14.82
CA LEU A 78 5.63 -8.93 -14.51
C LEU A 78 4.95 -9.88 -13.52
N GLY A 79 5.12 -11.18 -13.74
CA GLY A 79 4.71 -12.19 -12.76
C GLY A 79 5.74 -12.36 -11.64
N PRO A 80 5.36 -12.98 -10.51
CA PRO A 80 6.27 -13.20 -9.37
C PRO A 80 7.49 -14.08 -9.74
N ASP A 81 7.33 -14.98 -10.71
CA ASP A 81 8.38 -15.89 -11.18
C ASP A 81 9.15 -15.35 -12.39
N THR A 82 8.90 -14.11 -12.78
CA THR A 82 9.56 -13.52 -13.95
C THR A 82 11.01 -13.18 -13.61
N VAL A 83 11.92 -14.06 -13.99
CA VAL A 83 13.36 -13.79 -13.96
C VAL A 83 13.70 -12.94 -15.18
N THR A 84 13.70 -11.64 -15.03
CA THR A 84 14.16 -10.72 -16.07
C THR A 84 15.63 -10.40 -15.88
N ASP A 85 16.37 -10.23 -16.97
CA ASP A 85 17.69 -9.63 -16.91
C ASP A 85 17.57 -8.15 -16.47
N ASP A 86 18.68 -7.58 -15.99
CA ASP A 86 18.69 -6.20 -15.47
C ASP A 86 18.29 -5.17 -16.54
N SER A 87 18.58 -5.43 -17.81
CA SER A 87 18.29 -4.50 -18.90
C SER A 87 16.79 -4.47 -19.20
N ALA A 88 16.16 -5.63 -19.23
CA ALA A 88 14.71 -5.75 -19.40
C ALA A 88 13.95 -5.12 -18.23
N LEU A 89 14.37 -5.40 -17.00
CA LEU A 89 13.75 -4.82 -15.79
C LEU A 89 13.88 -3.29 -15.78
N ARG A 90 15.05 -2.74 -16.08
CA ARG A 90 15.24 -1.29 -16.23
C ARG A 90 14.33 -0.70 -17.31
N SER A 91 14.25 -1.34 -18.47
CA SER A 91 13.37 -0.90 -19.55
C SER A 91 11.90 -0.89 -19.16
N TYR A 92 11.42 -1.91 -18.44
CA TYR A 92 10.06 -1.93 -17.90
C TYR A 92 9.80 -0.80 -16.90
N ILE A 93 10.72 -0.56 -15.97
CA ILE A 93 10.61 0.53 -14.98
C ILE A 93 10.60 1.90 -15.70
N GLU A 94 11.48 2.11 -16.66
CA GLU A 94 11.55 3.33 -17.46
C GLU A 94 10.27 3.56 -18.25
N GLN A 95 9.69 2.52 -18.86
CA GLN A 95 8.43 2.60 -19.57
C GLN A 95 7.24 2.88 -18.63
N ALA A 96 7.21 2.26 -17.46
CA ALA A 96 6.18 2.53 -16.45
C ALA A 96 6.29 3.95 -15.89
N GLY A 97 7.50 4.49 -15.81
CA GLY A 97 7.82 5.84 -15.32
C GLY A 97 7.70 6.95 -16.36
N THR A 98 7.26 6.67 -17.60
CA THR A 98 7.24 7.67 -18.70
C THR A 98 6.37 8.90 -18.44
N ARG A 99 5.49 8.87 -17.44
CA ARG A 99 4.66 10.02 -17.04
C ARG A 99 5.23 10.81 -15.86
N LEU A 100 6.17 10.25 -15.12
CA LEU A 100 6.79 10.88 -13.94
C LEU A 100 8.29 10.55 -13.92
N PRO A 101 9.15 11.44 -13.45
CA PRO A 101 10.57 11.15 -13.25
C PRO A 101 10.76 10.21 -12.06
N VAL A 102 10.40 8.94 -12.24
CA VAL A 102 10.51 7.91 -11.21
C VAL A 102 11.97 7.51 -11.05
N ASP A 103 12.42 7.37 -9.82
CA ASP A 103 13.77 6.90 -9.50
C ASP A 103 13.90 5.40 -9.81
N THR A 104 14.31 5.09 -11.04
CA THR A 104 14.44 3.72 -11.56
C THR A 104 15.38 2.86 -10.70
N ILE A 105 16.47 3.46 -10.19
CA ILE A 105 17.43 2.73 -9.35
C ILE A 105 16.79 2.39 -8.00
N ALA A 106 16.01 3.30 -7.44
CA ALA A 106 15.30 3.06 -6.19
C ALA A 106 14.26 1.94 -6.33
N LEU A 107 13.49 1.90 -7.42
CA LEU A 107 12.53 0.82 -7.69
C LEU A 107 13.23 -0.51 -7.95
N LEU A 108 14.33 -0.51 -8.69
CA LEU A 108 15.15 -1.70 -8.87
C LEU A 108 15.66 -2.24 -7.54
N ALA A 109 16.11 -1.36 -6.65
CA ALA A 109 16.58 -1.73 -5.32
C ALA A 109 15.47 -2.30 -4.40
N VAL A 110 14.21 -1.93 -4.62
CA VAL A 110 13.07 -2.53 -3.91
C VAL A 110 12.84 -3.96 -4.36
N LEU A 111 12.95 -4.26 -5.65
CA LEU A 111 12.78 -5.61 -6.19
C LEU A 111 14.00 -6.50 -5.97
N HIS A 112 15.19 -5.96 -6.26
CA HIS A 112 16.46 -6.65 -6.29
C HIS A 112 17.56 -5.77 -5.69
N PRO A 113 17.70 -5.69 -4.35
CA PRO A 113 18.70 -4.84 -3.71
C PRO A 113 20.14 -5.10 -4.19
N GLU A 114 20.44 -6.38 -4.50
CA GLU A 114 21.74 -6.84 -4.99
C GLU A 114 22.08 -6.34 -6.42
N ARG A 115 21.07 -5.93 -7.18
CA ARG A 115 21.21 -5.47 -8.57
C ARG A 115 21.28 -3.94 -8.71
N ALA A 116 21.06 -3.20 -7.64
CA ALA A 116 21.05 -1.74 -7.68
C ALA A 116 22.43 -1.10 -7.95
N GLY A 117 23.51 -1.90 -7.78
CA GLY A 117 24.89 -1.51 -8.10
C GLY A 117 25.61 -0.78 -6.98
N GLY A 118 26.94 -0.68 -7.14
CA GLY A 118 27.83 -0.11 -6.11
C GLY A 118 27.58 1.37 -5.82
N GLU A 119 27.19 2.16 -6.81
CA GLU A 119 26.85 3.58 -6.63
C GLU A 119 25.62 3.74 -5.71
N TRP A 120 24.62 2.89 -5.87
CA TRP A 120 23.46 2.91 -4.98
C TRP A 120 23.85 2.50 -3.54
N LEU A 121 24.70 1.50 -3.40
CA LEU A 121 25.16 1.03 -2.09
C LEU A 121 26.05 2.06 -1.37
N ALA A 122 26.70 2.93 -2.11
CA ALA A 122 27.49 4.04 -1.56
C ALA A 122 26.65 5.22 -1.04
N VAL A 123 25.37 5.30 -1.41
CA VAL A 123 24.44 6.31 -0.90
C VAL A 123 24.09 5.97 0.55
N ASP A 124 23.95 6.99 1.39
CA ASP A 124 23.50 6.83 2.79
C ASP A 124 22.21 6.01 2.88
N PRO A 125 22.11 5.05 3.82
CA PRO A 125 20.94 4.17 3.95
C PRO A 125 19.61 4.91 4.13
N GLU A 126 19.60 6.04 4.85
CA GLU A 126 18.39 6.81 5.08
C GLU A 126 17.97 7.56 3.79
N ILE A 127 18.94 8.06 3.02
CA ILE A 127 18.68 8.67 1.71
C ILE A 127 18.13 7.62 0.73
N ARG A 128 18.71 6.42 0.69
CA ARG A 128 18.20 5.31 -0.13
C ARG A 128 16.75 4.98 0.21
N ARG A 129 16.44 4.86 1.51
CA ARG A 129 15.08 4.58 1.98
C ARG A 129 14.11 5.68 1.56
N SER A 130 14.48 6.95 1.76
CA SER A 130 13.66 8.09 1.38
C SER A 130 13.40 8.13 -0.13
N ARG A 131 14.41 7.85 -0.96
CA ARG A 131 14.25 7.74 -2.42
C ARG A 131 13.33 6.60 -2.81
N SER A 132 13.46 5.42 -2.18
CA SER A 132 12.56 4.28 -2.43
C SER A 132 11.12 4.59 -2.05
N VAL A 133 10.90 5.26 -0.91
CA VAL A 133 9.56 5.71 -0.49
C VAL A 133 8.97 6.67 -1.53
N ALA A 134 9.74 7.68 -1.97
CA ALA A 134 9.27 8.64 -2.97
C ALA A 134 8.91 7.95 -4.31
N ALA A 135 9.77 7.06 -4.80
CA ALA A 135 9.53 6.32 -6.03
C ALA A 135 8.29 5.40 -5.96
N LEU A 136 8.09 4.73 -4.82
CA LEU A 136 6.89 3.92 -4.60
C LEU A 136 5.63 4.78 -4.49
N MET A 137 5.70 5.94 -3.85
CA MET A 137 4.59 6.89 -3.77
C MET A 137 4.11 7.34 -5.15
N ASP A 138 5.05 7.70 -6.03
CA ASP A 138 4.77 8.12 -7.40
C ASP A 138 4.15 6.98 -8.23
N LEU A 139 4.51 5.74 -7.94
CA LEU A 139 3.97 4.57 -8.60
C LEU A 139 2.58 4.17 -8.08
N LEU A 140 2.35 4.26 -6.77
CA LEU A 140 1.14 3.77 -6.11
C LEU A 140 -0.04 4.73 -6.26
N VAL A 141 0.20 6.04 -6.27
CA VAL A 141 -0.88 7.04 -6.34
C VAL A 141 -1.04 7.49 -7.78
N GLU A 142 -2.02 6.92 -8.47
CA GLU A 142 -2.31 7.28 -9.86
C GLU A 142 -2.85 8.72 -9.97
N HIS A 143 -2.60 9.35 -11.12
CA HIS A 143 -3.03 10.73 -11.38
C HIS A 143 -4.31 10.78 -12.23
N ASP A 144 -4.59 9.71 -12.97
CA ASP A 144 -5.64 9.66 -13.99
C ASP A 144 -6.97 9.13 -13.45
N ARG A 145 -6.93 8.41 -12.33
CA ARG A 145 -8.11 7.79 -11.70
C ARG A 145 -7.93 7.65 -10.18
N PRO A 146 -9.04 7.53 -9.44
CA PRO A 146 -8.97 7.30 -8.01
C PRO A 146 -8.24 5.97 -7.71
N THR A 147 -7.54 5.94 -6.57
CA THR A 147 -6.73 4.79 -6.16
C THR A 147 -7.17 4.26 -4.79
N LEU A 148 -7.34 2.95 -4.69
CA LEU A 148 -7.44 2.23 -3.41
C LEU A 148 -6.13 1.49 -3.15
N ILE A 149 -5.49 1.80 -2.04
CA ILE A 149 -4.29 1.11 -1.55
C ILE A 149 -4.67 0.34 -0.30
N VAL A 150 -4.39 -0.96 -0.27
CA VAL A 150 -4.64 -1.82 0.87
C VAL A 150 -3.32 -2.38 1.39
N PHE A 151 -3.07 -2.20 2.68
CA PHE A 151 -2.01 -2.88 3.40
C PHE A 151 -2.61 -3.82 4.44
N GLU A 152 -2.44 -5.11 4.24
CA GLU A 152 -2.89 -6.13 5.17
C GLU A 152 -1.81 -6.49 6.19
N ASP A 153 -2.24 -6.74 7.42
CA ASP A 153 -1.42 -7.25 8.51
C ASP A 153 -0.15 -6.43 8.83
N LEU A 154 -0.28 -5.09 8.84
CA LEU A 154 0.83 -4.15 9.07
C LEU A 154 1.63 -4.41 10.35
N HIS A 155 1.12 -5.18 11.30
CA HIS A 155 1.88 -5.58 12.48
C HIS A 155 3.07 -6.52 12.16
N TRP A 156 3.13 -7.06 10.92
CA TRP A 156 4.26 -7.83 10.39
C TRP A 156 5.13 -7.03 9.41
N ALA A 157 4.76 -5.80 9.11
CA ALA A 157 5.49 -5.01 8.12
C ALA A 157 6.86 -4.57 8.64
N ASP A 158 7.82 -4.54 7.72
CA ASP A 158 9.15 -3.99 7.97
C ASP A 158 9.12 -2.46 8.14
N GLU A 159 10.18 -1.91 8.71
CA GLU A 159 10.34 -0.47 8.98
C GLU A 159 10.18 0.40 7.72
N SER A 160 10.67 -0.06 6.56
CA SER A 160 10.61 0.71 5.31
C SER A 160 9.20 0.76 4.75
N THR A 161 8.45 -0.35 4.85
CA THR A 161 7.03 -0.41 4.52
C THR A 161 6.20 0.50 5.43
N LEU A 162 6.47 0.50 6.74
CA LEU A 162 5.76 1.39 7.67
C LEU A 162 6.01 2.88 7.37
N ARG A 163 7.22 3.26 6.96
CA ARG A 163 7.52 4.62 6.51
C ARG A 163 6.80 4.99 5.21
N LEU A 164 6.66 4.03 4.29
CA LEU A 164 5.86 4.25 3.08
C LEU A 164 4.39 4.50 3.44
N VAL A 165 3.82 3.68 4.31
CA VAL A 165 2.43 3.87 4.78
C VAL A 165 2.26 5.23 5.45
N GLU A 166 3.19 5.64 6.30
CA GLU A 166 3.18 6.98 6.92
C GLU A 166 3.23 8.09 5.87
N ALA A 167 4.11 7.99 4.87
CA ALA A 167 4.19 8.95 3.78
C ALA A 167 2.88 9.04 2.98
N ILE A 168 2.24 7.90 2.70
CA ILE A 168 0.91 7.85 2.08
C ILE A 168 -0.10 8.59 2.96
N VAL A 169 -0.22 8.22 4.24
CA VAL A 169 -1.14 8.88 5.18
C VAL A 169 -0.94 10.40 5.18
N MET A 170 0.30 10.88 5.17
CA MET A 170 0.58 12.32 5.21
C MET A 170 0.22 13.06 3.91
N SER A 171 0.20 12.37 2.77
CA SER A 171 0.11 13.01 1.44
C SER A 171 -1.26 12.95 0.79
N ILE A 172 -2.15 12.02 1.18
CA ILE A 172 -3.38 11.72 0.43
C ILE A 172 -4.54 12.69 0.67
N ALA A 173 -4.48 13.58 1.66
CA ALA A 173 -5.60 14.43 2.07
C ALA A 173 -6.34 15.15 0.92
N ARG A 174 -5.61 15.52 -0.14
CA ARG A 174 -6.12 16.24 -1.32
C ARG A 174 -5.91 15.45 -2.61
N ARG A 175 -5.90 14.13 -2.53
CA ARG A 175 -5.74 13.21 -3.67
C ARG A 175 -6.94 12.29 -3.77
N PRO A 176 -7.33 11.84 -4.97
CA PRO A 176 -8.37 10.82 -5.13
C PRO A 176 -7.81 9.45 -4.72
N CYS A 177 -7.54 9.28 -3.43
CA CYS A 177 -6.89 8.09 -2.89
C CYS A 177 -7.54 7.67 -1.57
N MET A 178 -7.76 6.37 -1.40
CA MET A 178 -8.12 5.78 -0.12
C MET A 178 -7.08 4.75 0.27
N LEU A 179 -6.59 4.86 1.50
CA LEU A 179 -5.74 3.85 2.14
C LEU A 179 -6.59 3.02 3.10
N VAL A 180 -6.53 1.71 2.97
CA VAL A 180 -7.06 0.76 3.97
C VAL A 180 -5.88 0.03 4.59
N ALA A 181 -5.79 0.04 5.91
CA ALA A 181 -4.75 -0.66 6.67
C ALA A 181 -5.38 -1.62 7.67
N THR A 182 -4.90 -2.87 7.72
CA THR A 182 -5.33 -3.82 8.75
C THR A 182 -4.18 -4.16 9.69
N TYR A 183 -4.51 -4.29 10.97
CA TYR A 183 -3.54 -4.75 11.98
C TYR A 183 -4.25 -5.31 13.23
N ARG A 184 -3.47 -5.89 14.15
CA ARG A 184 -3.95 -6.37 15.44
C ARG A 184 -4.00 -5.24 16.46
N PRO A 185 -4.88 -5.31 17.49
CA PRO A 185 -5.05 -4.24 18.48
C PRO A 185 -3.78 -3.83 19.22
N GLU A 186 -2.82 -4.75 19.38
CA GLU A 186 -1.53 -4.50 20.05
C GLU A 186 -0.57 -3.63 19.22
N PHE A 187 -0.82 -3.54 17.92
CA PHE A 187 0.01 -2.72 17.04
C PHE A 187 -0.32 -1.26 17.20
N ASN A 188 0.61 -0.51 17.73
CA ASN A 188 0.52 0.95 17.76
C ASN A 188 1.02 1.50 16.43
N GLY A 189 0.11 1.89 15.55
CA GLY A 189 0.46 2.57 14.30
C GLY A 189 1.43 3.72 14.56
N ARG A 190 2.44 3.89 13.71
CA ARG A 190 3.49 4.90 13.89
C ARG A 190 3.09 6.29 13.45
N TRP A 191 2.03 6.40 12.66
CA TRP A 191 1.57 7.70 12.17
C TRP A 191 0.59 8.37 13.14
N VAL A 192 0.64 9.69 13.15
CA VAL A 192 -0.32 10.49 13.92
C VAL A 192 -1.68 10.46 13.22
N PRO A 193 -2.77 10.11 13.91
CA PRO A 193 -4.12 10.13 13.35
C PRO A 193 -4.47 11.49 12.73
N ARG A 194 -5.15 11.47 11.59
CA ARG A 194 -5.55 12.66 10.82
C ARG A 194 -7.05 12.82 10.81
N SER A 195 -7.54 14.02 10.53
CA SER A 195 -8.98 14.33 10.44
C SER A 195 -9.70 13.54 9.33
N TYR A 196 -8.98 13.03 8.34
CA TYR A 196 -9.46 12.17 7.27
C TYR A 196 -9.19 10.67 7.53
N GLN A 197 -8.82 10.29 8.75
CA GLN A 197 -8.68 8.91 9.20
C GLN A 197 -9.95 8.47 9.92
N THR A 198 -10.35 7.24 9.64
CA THR A 198 -11.42 6.52 10.30
C THR A 198 -10.90 5.23 10.87
N ASP A 199 -10.98 5.06 12.17
CA ASP A 199 -10.63 3.83 12.86
C ASP A 199 -11.88 2.98 13.07
N LEU A 200 -11.88 1.75 12.55
CA LEU A 200 -12.92 0.76 12.71
C LEU A 200 -12.37 -0.43 13.50
N ARG A 201 -12.82 -0.54 14.74
CA ARG A 201 -12.55 -1.72 15.54
C ARG A 201 -13.52 -2.82 15.12
N VAL A 202 -12.96 -3.95 14.72
CA VAL A 202 -13.69 -5.10 14.20
C VAL A 202 -13.73 -6.18 15.28
N ASP A 203 -14.83 -6.23 16.02
CA ASP A 203 -15.04 -7.25 17.05
C ASP A 203 -15.65 -8.53 16.43
N ALA A 204 -15.50 -9.66 17.11
CA ALA A 204 -16.15 -10.91 16.68
C ALA A 204 -17.66 -10.72 16.55
N LEU A 205 -18.27 -11.35 15.53
CA LEU A 205 -19.73 -11.38 15.43
C LEU A 205 -20.29 -12.12 16.67
N SER A 206 -21.31 -11.56 17.31
CA SER A 206 -22.07 -12.27 18.32
C SER A 206 -22.90 -13.37 17.63
N ASP A 207 -23.11 -14.49 18.31
CA ASP A 207 -23.89 -15.64 17.80
C ASP A 207 -25.34 -15.29 17.40
N VAL A 208 -25.75 -14.04 17.60
CA VAL A 208 -27.10 -13.52 17.27
C VAL A 208 -27.13 -12.96 15.82
N ASP A 209 -25.99 -12.71 15.20
CA ASP A 209 -25.88 -12.11 13.86
C ASP A 209 -25.44 -13.11 12.76
N SER A 210 -25.56 -14.41 13.04
CA SER A 210 -25.17 -15.50 12.11
C SER A 210 -26.38 -16.05 11.35
#